data_a4429411d5df8f25bbc75e8c8bd3ef14
#
_entry.id   a4429411d5df8f25bbc75e8c8bd3ef14
#
_cell.length_a   1.000
_cell.length_b   1.000
_cell.length_c   1.000
_cell.angle_alpha   90.00
_cell.angle_beta   90.00
_cell.angle_gamma   90.00
#
_symmetry.space_group_name_H-M   'P 1'
#
loop_
_entity.id
_entity.type
_entity.pdbx_description
1 polymer ?
#
loop_
_entity_poly.entity_id
_entity_poly.type
_entity_poly.pdbx_seq_one_letter_code
_entity_poly.pdbx_strand_id
1 'polypeptide(L)'
;MPTIQPVSVLRLTIPLLLVTCSTWAAYVSEPDAAHAAPTRRHTGIPSIAVARNGRLWATFYGSPTGGEDSNNYCTLSTSADGGRTWTVVLVADPDGLGPKRAFDPEIWTAPDGRLLWTWTERVAPLQAVDSNPNAGCNADPKNDRLMCVEFQGDAPPKPPYPQPRQIARGVMMCKPIIRRDGAWLFPVAHWSDAPSACFYESKDFGKSLAFIGGVTLPERIRLFDEHAVVELGNGDLLTFIRTARGTNCMESVSHDGGRTWDAPRKARFEHTSSRFFLRRLKSGNLLLVKHGKINENCGRRNLTAYLSDDDGATWKGGLIIDERNRASYPDGDQAADGVIYIVYDHDRTGVQEILLASFTEADVLAGRNASGIVRLRGVVSKRTK
;
A
#
# COMPACT_ATOMS: atom_id res chain seq x y z
N MET A 1 66.28 -67.43 4.35
CA MET A 1 64.98 -66.99 4.93
C MET A 1 64.90 -65.54 4.71
N PRO A 2 64.02 -64.99 3.88
CA PRO A 2 63.82 -63.53 3.71
C PRO A 2 62.83 -63.04 4.72
N THR A 3 63.18 -61.99 5.41
CA THR A 3 62.40 -61.20 6.40
C THR A 3 61.35 -60.41 5.72
N ILE A 4 60.07 -60.62 6.09
CA ILE A 4 58.90 -59.85 5.65
C ILE A 4 58.79 -58.55 6.52
N GLN A 5 58.84 -57.37 5.88
CA GLN A 5 58.56 -56.10 6.52
C GLN A 5 57.04 -55.85 6.56
N PRO A 6 56.48 -55.18 7.61
CA PRO A 6 55.06 -54.91 7.68
C PRO A 6 54.68 -53.73 6.82
N VAL A 7 53.55 -53.86 6.08
CA VAL A 7 52.93 -52.80 5.28
C VAL A 7 52.18 -51.85 6.20
N SER A 8 52.57 -50.58 6.22
CA SER A 8 51.81 -49.52 6.94
C SER A 8 50.54 -49.12 6.16
N VAL A 9 49.40 -49.31 6.79
CA VAL A 9 48.10 -48.87 6.28
C VAL A 9 47.94 -47.38 6.60
N LEU A 10 47.99 -46.57 5.55
CA LEU A 10 47.69 -45.12 5.62
C LEU A 10 46.18 -44.94 5.81
N ARG A 11 45.76 -44.52 7.00
CA ARG A 11 44.35 -44.13 7.23
C ARG A 11 44.13 -42.73 6.63
N LEU A 12 43.38 -42.69 5.53
CA LEU A 12 42.87 -41.43 4.97
C LEU A 12 41.69 -40.95 5.84
N THR A 13 41.90 -39.91 6.63
CA THR A 13 40.81 -39.15 7.29
C THR A 13 40.27 -38.13 6.31
N ILE A 14 39.08 -38.39 5.77
CA ILE A 14 38.34 -37.41 4.98
C ILE A 14 37.72 -36.42 5.96
N PRO A 15 38.04 -35.09 5.90
CA PRO A 15 37.35 -34.10 6.73
C PRO A 15 35.90 -33.97 6.23
N LEU A 16 34.96 -34.23 7.12
CA LEU A 16 33.55 -33.96 6.89
C LEU A 16 33.37 -32.43 6.79
N LEU A 17 33.28 -31.89 5.58
CA LEU A 17 32.90 -30.48 5.36
C LEU A 17 31.42 -30.37 5.78
N LEU A 18 31.18 -29.83 6.96
CA LEU A 18 29.85 -29.30 7.34
C LEU A 18 29.56 -28.14 6.42
N VAL A 19 28.81 -28.39 5.34
CA VAL A 19 28.15 -27.34 4.56
C VAL A 19 27.07 -26.81 5.46
N THR A 20 27.37 -25.71 6.16
CA THR A 20 26.36 -24.89 6.79
C THR A 20 25.51 -24.29 5.65
N CYS A 21 24.38 -24.93 5.35
CA CYS A 21 23.36 -24.34 4.53
C CYS A 21 22.84 -23.12 5.32
N SER A 22 23.33 -21.94 5.00
CA SER A 22 22.71 -20.71 5.43
C SER A 22 21.35 -20.68 4.77
N THR A 23 20.33 -21.07 5.50
CA THR A 23 18.94 -20.87 5.10
C THR A 23 18.76 -19.36 5.06
N TRP A 24 18.82 -18.79 3.86
CA TRP A 24 18.36 -17.43 3.63
C TRP A 24 16.93 -17.37 4.15
N ALA A 25 16.63 -16.45 5.06
CA ALA A 25 15.26 -16.24 5.49
C ALA A 25 14.41 -16.00 4.23
N ALA A 26 13.28 -16.68 4.14
CA ALA A 26 12.39 -16.53 3.00
C ALA A 26 11.90 -15.08 2.98
N TYR A 27 12.01 -14.39 1.84
CA TYR A 27 11.61 -13.00 1.67
C TYR A 27 10.13 -12.74 2.06
N VAL A 28 9.26 -13.71 1.81
CA VAL A 28 7.89 -13.74 2.32
C VAL A 28 7.75 -14.96 3.22
N SER A 29 7.38 -14.75 4.46
CA SER A 29 7.33 -15.79 5.49
C SER A 29 6.19 -15.55 6.49
N GLU A 30 5.95 -16.47 7.39
CA GLU A 30 5.18 -16.23 8.60
C GLU A 30 5.87 -15.20 9.50
N PRO A 31 5.08 -14.38 10.23
CA PRO A 31 5.66 -13.45 11.19
C PRO A 31 6.31 -14.19 12.35
N ASP A 32 7.45 -13.71 12.80
CA ASP A 32 8.13 -14.15 14.02
C ASP A 32 8.06 -13.09 15.14
N ALA A 33 8.82 -13.30 16.22
CA ALA A 33 8.86 -12.39 17.35
C ALA A 33 9.38 -10.98 17.00
N ALA A 34 10.26 -10.86 15.98
CA ALA A 34 10.77 -9.56 15.54
C ALA A 34 9.69 -8.71 14.87
N HIS A 35 8.68 -9.34 14.28
CA HIS A 35 7.56 -8.69 13.59
C HIS A 35 6.35 -8.42 14.50
N ALA A 36 6.40 -8.82 15.76
CA ALA A 36 5.30 -8.67 16.71
C ALA A 36 4.97 -7.18 16.99
N ALA A 37 3.72 -6.88 17.36
CA ALA A 37 3.29 -5.51 17.63
C ALA A 37 4.13 -4.80 18.72
N PRO A 38 4.58 -5.45 19.81
CA PRO A 38 5.41 -4.80 20.84
C PRO A 38 6.79 -4.33 20.33
N THR A 39 7.35 -5.01 19.33
CA THR A 39 8.69 -4.67 18.79
C THR A 39 8.67 -3.50 17.82
N ARG A 40 7.50 -3.15 17.26
CA ARG A 40 7.38 -2.05 16.30
C ARG A 40 7.51 -0.70 16.98
N ARG A 41 8.34 0.17 16.41
CA ARG A 41 8.49 1.57 16.78
C ARG A 41 7.96 2.54 15.74
N HIS A 42 7.61 2.03 14.57
CA HIS A 42 6.91 2.72 13.49
C HIS A 42 5.86 1.78 12.89
N THR A 43 4.68 2.30 12.58
CA THR A 43 3.62 1.54 11.88
C THR A 43 2.76 2.53 11.10
N GLY A 44 2.56 2.29 9.79
CA GLY A 44 1.76 3.22 8.99
C GLY A 44 1.51 2.76 7.56
N ILE A 45 0.83 3.63 6.84
CA ILE A 45 0.52 3.55 5.40
C ILE A 45 -0.16 2.21 5.06
N PRO A 46 -1.40 2.02 5.55
CA PRO A 46 -2.13 0.78 5.32
C PRO A 46 -2.85 0.76 3.97
N SER A 47 -3.18 -0.47 3.53
CA SER A 47 -4.14 -0.74 2.47
C SER A 47 -5.05 -1.90 2.86
N ILE A 48 -6.25 -1.97 2.26
CA ILE A 48 -7.27 -3.00 2.55
C ILE A 48 -7.89 -3.53 1.26
N ALA A 49 -8.19 -4.82 1.22
CA ALA A 49 -8.97 -5.45 0.17
C ALA A 49 -10.04 -6.36 0.76
N VAL A 50 -11.15 -6.50 0.05
CA VAL A 50 -12.24 -7.43 0.37
C VAL A 50 -12.19 -8.59 -0.62
N ALA A 51 -11.97 -9.81 -0.16
CA ALA A 51 -12.03 -11.00 -0.97
C ALA A 51 -13.49 -11.34 -1.37
N ARG A 52 -13.68 -12.20 -2.37
CA ARG A 52 -15.02 -12.56 -2.86
C ARG A 52 -15.94 -13.16 -1.81
N ASN A 53 -15.39 -13.87 -0.85
CA ASN A 53 -16.14 -14.46 0.27
C ASN A 53 -16.36 -13.50 1.46
N GLY A 54 -16.01 -12.21 1.31
CA GLY A 54 -16.15 -11.19 2.34
C GLY A 54 -15.00 -11.14 3.35
N ARG A 55 -13.97 -12.00 3.23
CA ARG A 55 -12.77 -11.92 4.07
C ARG A 55 -12.06 -10.61 3.81
N LEU A 56 -11.66 -9.93 4.88
CA LEU A 56 -10.87 -8.71 4.80
C LEU A 56 -9.38 -9.03 4.86
N TRP A 57 -8.62 -8.29 4.07
CA TRP A 57 -7.17 -8.31 4.04
C TRP A 57 -6.63 -6.90 4.24
N ALA A 58 -5.72 -6.73 5.17
CA ALA A 58 -5.07 -5.45 5.42
C ALA A 58 -3.56 -5.61 5.41
N THR A 59 -2.87 -4.67 4.81
CA THR A 59 -1.43 -4.58 4.80
C THR A 59 -0.99 -3.22 5.32
N PHE A 60 0.16 -3.17 5.95
CA PHE A 60 0.83 -1.95 6.41
C PHE A 60 2.31 -2.27 6.62
N TYR A 61 3.17 -1.27 6.64
CA TYR A 61 4.55 -1.53 7.00
C TYR A 61 4.86 -1.10 8.43
N GLY A 62 5.84 -1.78 9.01
CA GLY A 62 6.36 -1.55 10.34
C GLY A 62 7.88 -1.46 10.34
N SER A 63 8.44 -1.03 11.47
CA SER A 63 9.88 -1.01 11.71
C SER A 63 10.17 -1.26 13.18
N PRO A 64 11.22 -2.00 13.52
CA PRO A 64 11.75 -2.09 14.87
C PRO A 64 12.51 -0.82 15.30
N THR A 65 12.87 0.04 14.34
CA THR A 65 13.46 1.36 14.50
C THR A 65 12.40 2.46 14.43
N GLY A 66 12.64 3.66 14.87
CA GLY A 66 11.58 4.67 15.05
C GLY A 66 11.12 5.38 13.79
N GLY A 67 11.49 4.94 12.57
CA GLY A 67 11.25 5.71 11.36
C GLY A 67 11.08 4.92 10.07
N GLU A 68 11.12 5.66 8.97
CA GLU A 68 11.10 5.15 7.60
C GLU A 68 12.54 4.92 7.14
N ASP A 69 13.10 3.76 7.46
CA ASP A 69 14.52 3.43 7.27
C ASP A 69 14.72 2.04 6.61
N SER A 70 15.96 1.56 6.56
CA SER A 70 16.31 0.27 5.96
C SER A 70 15.66 -0.94 6.63
N ASN A 71 15.15 -0.80 7.86
CA ASN A 71 14.59 -1.91 8.62
C ASN A 71 13.06 -2.03 8.47
N ASN A 72 12.47 -1.34 7.50
CA ASN A 72 11.03 -1.44 7.26
C ASN A 72 10.69 -2.78 6.58
N TYR A 73 9.62 -3.41 7.05
CA TYR A 73 9.02 -4.61 6.49
C TYR A 73 7.51 -4.44 6.33
N CYS A 74 6.89 -5.15 5.39
CA CYS A 74 5.45 -5.11 5.18
C CYS A 74 4.77 -6.30 5.86
N THR A 75 3.61 -6.08 6.46
CA THR A 75 2.77 -7.12 7.07
C THR A 75 1.53 -7.36 6.25
N LEU A 76 1.03 -8.59 6.26
CA LEU A 76 -0.27 -8.95 5.71
C LEU A 76 -1.12 -9.56 6.81
N SER A 77 -2.26 -8.93 7.08
CA SER A 77 -3.23 -9.34 8.09
C SER A 77 -4.56 -9.71 7.46
N THR A 78 -5.31 -10.60 8.11
CA THR A 78 -6.64 -11.00 7.65
C THR A 78 -7.65 -11.04 8.77
N SER A 79 -8.93 -10.83 8.41
CA SER A 79 -10.10 -10.94 9.29
C SER A 79 -11.20 -11.69 8.57
N ALA A 80 -11.84 -12.64 9.25
CA ALA A 80 -12.99 -13.41 8.75
C ALA A 80 -14.32 -12.98 9.37
N ASP A 81 -14.32 -11.97 10.26
CA ASP A 81 -15.46 -11.56 11.09
C ASP A 81 -15.84 -10.08 10.90
N GLY A 82 -15.61 -9.55 9.69
CA GLY A 82 -15.91 -8.17 9.35
C GLY A 82 -15.02 -7.15 10.06
N GLY A 83 -13.75 -7.50 10.31
CA GLY A 83 -12.76 -6.62 10.93
C GLY A 83 -12.89 -6.48 12.44
N ARG A 84 -13.51 -7.43 13.13
CA ARG A 84 -13.55 -7.44 14.59
C ARG A 84 -12.27 -7.98 15.19
N THR A 85 -11.74 -9.05 14.59
CA THR A 85 -10.44 -9.64 14.97
C THR A 85 -9.52 -9.74 13.76
N TRP A 86 -8.21 -9.62 14.00
CA TRP A 86 -7.19 -9.62 12.97
C TRP A 86 -6.02 -10.53 13.33
N THR A 87 -5.51 -11.24 12.35
CA THR A 87 -4.32 -12.07 12.48
C THR A 87 -3.31 -11.67 11.42
N VAL A 88 -2.07 -11.35 11.81
CA VAL A 88 -0.95 -11.22 10.88
C VAL A 88 -0.58 -12.61 10.39
N VAL A 89 -0.61 -12.82 9.07
CA VAL A 89 -0.40 -14.16 8.48
C VAL A 89 0.89 -14.24 7.68
N LEU A 90 1.35 -13.14 7.09
CA LEU A 90 2.61 -13.07 6.36
C LEU A 90 3.33 -11.75 6.64
N VAL A 91 4.63 -11.78 6.44
CA VAL A 91 5.50 -10.61 6.36
C VAL A 91 6.32 -10.67 5.07
N ALA A 92 6.59 -9.50 4.49
CA ALA A 92 7.59 -9.31 3.46
C ALA A 92 8.73 -8.51 4.06
N ASP A 93 9.80 -9.22 4.41
CA ASP A 93 11.01 -8.67 4.99
C ASP A 93 12.21 -9.09 4.12
N PRO A 94 12.79 -8.16 3.34
CA PRO A 94 13.80 -8.52 2.34
C PRO A 94 15.08 -9.11 2.92
N ASP A 95 15.54 -8.60 4.06
CA ASP A 95 16.85 -8.97 4.63
C ASP A 95 16.99 -8.71 6.14
N GLY A 96 15.88 -8.58 6.87
CA GLY A 96 15.87 -8.34 8.31
C GLY A 96 16.41 -6.94 8.66
N LEU A 97 17.56 -6.87 9.29
CA LEU A 97 18.25 -5.60 9.61
C LEU A 97 19.25 -5.17 8.54
N GLY A 98 19.09 -5.66 7.32
CA GLY A 98 19.94 -5.34 6.18
C GLY A 98 19.66 -3.98 5.54
N PRO A 99 20.31 -3.70 4.38
CA PRO A 99 20.15 -2.42 3.69
C PRO A 99 18.86 -2.31 2.86
N LYS A 100 18.06 -3.36 2.74
CA LYS A 100 16.84 -3.35 1.93
C LYS A 100 15.62 -3.12 2.80
N ARG A 101 14.78 -2.20 2.40
CA ARG A 101 13.48 -1.98 3.03
C ARG A 101 12.33 -2.43 2.12
N ALA A 102 11.25 -2.91 2.73
CA ALA A 102 9.93 -3.05 2.12
C ALA A 102 8.97 -2.04 2.73
N PHE A 103 8.33 -1.20 1.90
CA PHE A 103 7.50 -0.10 2.37
C PHE A 103 6.36 0.21 1.40
N ASP A 104 5.41 1.04 1.83
CA ASP A 104 4.26 1.50 1.07
C ASP A 104 3.49 0.34 0.42
N PRO A 105 3.01 -0.62 1.21
CA PRO A 105 2.31 -1.77 0.66
C PRO A 105 0.90 -1.41 0.21
N GLU A 106 0.48 -2.04 -0.88
CA GLU A 106 -0.89 -2.04 -1.38
C GLU A 106 -1.43 -3.47 -1.49
N ILE A 107 -2.73 -3.64 -1.29
CA ILE A 107 -3.43 -4.90 -1.55
C ILE A 107 -4.69 -4.65 -2.37
N TRP A 108 -4.89 -5.43 -3.41
CA TRP A 108 -6.00 -5.27 -4.32
C TRP A 108 -6.59 -6.63 -4.72
N THR A 109 -7.92 -6.73 -4.68
CA THR A 109 -8.65 -7.88 -5.20
C THR A 109 -8.88 -7.70 -6.69
N ALA A 110 -8.23 -8.53 -7.50
CA ALA A 110 -8.42 -8.57 -8.94
C ALA A 110 -9.78 -9.19 -9.31
N PRO A 111 -10.31 -8.94 -10.54
CA PRO A 111 -11.61 -9.46 -10.96
C PRO A 111 -11.73 -10.98 -10.94
N ASP A 112 -10.62 -11.69 -11.11
CA ASP A 112 -10.56 -13.16 -11.05
C ASP A 112 -10.51 -13.72 -9.62
N GLY A 113 -10.49 -12.85 -8.60
CA GLY A 113 -10.48 -13.20 -7.18
C GLY A 113 -9.10 -13.36 -6.58
N ARG A 114 -8.04 -13.26 -7.38
CA ARG A 114 -6.68 -13.19 -6.85
C ARG A 114 -6.51 -11.88 -6.07
N LEU A 115 -5.74 -11.96 -5.01
CA LEU A 115 -5.18 -10.80 -4.33
C LEU A 115 -3.78 -10.53 -4.88
N LEU A 116 -3.55 -9.27 -5.24
CA LEU A 116 -2.22 -8.75 -5.54
C LEU A 116 -1.77 -7.98 -4.30
N TRP A 117 -0.81 -8.53 -3.59
CA TRP A 117 -0.14 -7.84 -2.49
C TRP A 117 1.18 -7.29 -3.00
N THR A 118 1.28 -5.96 -3.01
CA THR A 118 2.44 -5.24 -3.54
C THR A 118 3.11 -4.40 -2.46
N TRP A 119 4.38 -4.09 -2.66
CA TRP A 119 5.16 -3.16 -1.85
C TRP A 119 6.32 -2.62 -2.68
N THR A 120 6.90 -1.51 -2.25
CA THR A 120 8.14 -1.02 -2.83
C THR A 120 9.33 -1.60 -2.07
N GLU A 121 10.30 -2.14 -2.80
CA GLU A 121 11.61 -2.49 -2.27
C GLU A 121 12.63 -1.43 -2.68
N ARG A 122 13.44 -0.96 -1.72
CA ARG A 122 14.53 -0.01 -1.95
C ARG A 122 15.75 -0.44 -1.17
N VAL A 123 16.93 -0.31 -1.77
CA VAL A 123 18.20 -0.39 -1.05
C VAL A 123 18.47 0.98 -0.42
N ALA A 124 18.54 1.04 0.89
CA ALA A 124 18.83 2.24 1.65
C ALA A 124 20.16 2.05 2.42
N PRO A 125 20.91 3.11 2.69
CA PRO A 125 22.09 3.01 3.54
C PRO A 125 21.74 2.43 4.91
N LEU A 126 22.59 1.55 5.44
CA LEU A 126 22.49 1.08 6.82
C LEU A 126 22.59 2.26 7.76
N GLN A 127 21.66 2.38 8.68
CA GLN A 127 21.63 3.46 9.66
C GLN A 127 21.83 2.93 11.06
N ALA A 128 22.59 3.67 11.86
CA ALA A 128 22.58 3.48 13.29
C ALA A 128 21.18 3.78 13.85
N VAL A 129 20.71 2.97 14.80
CA VAL A 129 19.37 2.98 15.39
C VAL A 129 18.88 4.35 15.88
N ASP A 130 19.81 5.31 16.09
CA ASP A 130 19.55 6.66 16.64
C ASP A 130 19.71 7.79 15.61
N SER A 131 19.95 7.48 14.33
CA SER A 131 20.11 8.50 13.29
C SER A 131 18.79 8.80 12.57
N ASN A 132 18.68 9.99 12.02
CA ASN A 132 17.54 10.61 11.34
C ASN A 132 16.43 9.64 10.89
N PRO A 133 15.21 9.70 11.48
CA PRO A 133 14.10 8.78 11.18
C PRO A 133 13.59 8.81 9.73
N ASN A 134 14.05 9.74 8.91
CA ASN A 134 13.65 9.89 7.51
C ASN A 134 14.78 9.60 6.52
N ALA A 135 15.87 9.04 6.94
CA ALA A 135 17.04 8.86 6.06
C ALA A 135 16.82 7.77 4.98
N GLY A 136 15.90 6.83 5.21
CA GLY A 136 15.44 5.92 4.16
C GLY A 136 14.75 6.63 2.99
N CYS A 137 14.17 7.82 3.23
CA CYS A 137 13.59 8.66 2.19
C CYS A 137 14.64 9.34 1.29
N ASN A 138 15.90 9.41 1.72
CA ASN A 138 17.00 10.06 0.98
C ASN A 138 17.81 9.08 0.10
N ALA A 139 17.47 7.79 0.09
CA ALA A 139 18.06 6.85 -0.85
C ALA A 139 17.60 7.15 -2.28
N ASP A 140 18.45 6.89 -3.28
CA ASP A 140 18.12 7.17 -4.69
C ASP A 140 16.86 6.39 -5.13
N PRO A 141 15.74 7.06 -5.40
CA PRO A 141 14.49 6.41 -5.76
C PRO A 141 14.50 5.82 -7.19
N LYS A 142 15.55 6.04 -7.98
CA LYS A 142 15.68 5.43 -9.32
C LYS A 142 15.73 3.90 -9.28
N ASN A 143 16.11 3.33 -8.13
CA ASN A 143 16.22 1.90 -7.92
C ASN A 143 15.00 1.28 -7.21
N ASP A 144 13.90 2.04 -7.07
CA ASP A 144 12.68 1.52 -6.48
C ASP A 144 12.10 0.40 -7.33
N ARG A 145 11.80 -0.72 -6.70
CA ARG A 145 11.20 -1.89 -7.33
C ARG A 145 9.82 -2.13 -6.74
N LEU A 146 8.78 -2.03 -7.57
CA LEU A 146 7.44 -2.45 -7.19
C LEU A 146 7.38 -3.98 -7.24
N MET A 147 7.32 -4.60 -6.08
CA MET A 147 7.25 -6.04 -5.89
C MET A 147 5.80 -6.49 -5.74
N CYS A 148 5.51 -7.73 -6.13
CA CYS A 148 4.16 -8.31 -6.05
C CYS A 148 4.21 -9.78 -5.68
N VAL A 149 3.31 -10.17 -4.80
CA VAL A 149 2.92 -11.57 -4.52
C VAL A 149 1.43 -11.72 -4.85
N GLU A 150 1.08 -12.84 -5.48
CA GLU A 150 -0.30 -13.15 -5.85
C GLU A 150 -0.76 -14.44 -5.16
N PHE A 151 -1.99 -14.45 -4.64
CA PHE A 151 -2.60 -15.63 -4.04
C PHE A 151 -4.13 -15.54 -4.07
N GLN A 152 -4.83 -16.66 -3.83
CA GLN A 152 -6.29 -16.66 -3.69
C GLN A 152 -6.69 -16.05 -2.34
N GLY A 153 -7.65 -15.10 -2.37
CA GLY A 153 -8.01 -14.31 -1.18
C GLY A 153 -8.97 -14.98 -0.19
N ASP A 154 -9.50 -16.15 -0.50
CA ASP A 154 -10.56 -16.78 0.29
C ASP A 154 -10.08 -17.37 1.61
N ALA A 155 -8.80 -17.68 1.73
CA ALA A 155 -8.16 -18.22 2.92
C ALA A 155 -6.69 -17.75 3.02
N PRO A 156 -6.09 -17.76 4.23
CA PRO A 156 -4.66 -17.52 4.38
C PRO A 156 -3.83 -18.51 3.55
N PRO A 157 -2.80 -18.02 2.82
CA PRO A 157 -1.91 -18.88 2.06
C PRO A 157 -1.14 -19.80 3.00
N LYS A 158 -0.79 -21.01 2.47
CA LYS A 158 -0.01 -22.02 3.18
C LYS A 158 1.35 -22.19 2.50
N PRO A 159 2.37 -22.67 3.23
CA PRO A 159 3.65 -23.02 2.62
C PRO A 159 3.52 -24.06 1.50
N PRO A 160 4.37 -24.02 0.44
CA PRO A 160 5.37 -22.99 0.20
C PRO A 160 4.72 -21.66 -0.21
N TYR A 161 5.21 -20.55 0.38
CA TYR A 161 4.66 -19.22 0.07
C TYR A 161 5.11 -18.76 -1.32
N PRO A 162 4.24 -18.04 -2.06
CA PRO A 162 4.61 -17.48 -3.35
C PRO A 162 5.77 -16.50 -3.18
N GLN A 163 6.74 -16.59 -4.08
CA GLN A 163 7.89 -15.69 -4.09
C GLN A 163 7.54 -14.36 -4.78
N PRO A 164 8.06 -13.23 -4.29
CA PRO A 164 7.79 -11.94 -4.88
C PRO A 164 8.47 -11.80 -6.24
N ARG A 165 7.77 -11.17 -7.17
CA ARG A 165 8.31 -10.73 -8.47
C ARG A 165 8.24 -9.23 -8.60
N GLN A 166 9.21 -8.63 -9.28
CA GLN A 166 9.11 -7.24 -9.67
C GLN A 166 8.10 -7.08 -10.81
N ILE A 167 7.17 -6.13 -10.68
CA ILE A 167 6.15 -5.86 -11.71
C ILE A 167 6.34 -4.51 -12.40
N ALA A 168 6.95 -3.54 -11.72
CA ALA A 168 7.28 -2.24 -12.28
C ALA A 168 8.47 -1.63 -11.54
N ARG A 169 8.87 -0.42 -11.95
CA ARG A 169 9.76 0.47 -11.21
C ARG A 169 8.93 1.57 -10.58
N GLY A 170 9.22 1.96 -9.34
CA GLY A 170 8.55 3.05 -8.63
C GLY A 170 7.74 2.61 -7.43
N VAL A 171 6.85 3.48 -6.97
CA VAL A 171 6.05 3.36 -5.74
C VAL A 171 4.57 3.42 -6.09
N MET A 172 3.81 2.39 -5.71
CA MET A 172 2.36 2.37 -5.88
C MET A 172 1.68 2.50 -4.52
N MET A 173 0.94 3.60 -4.32
CA MET A 173 0.27 3.91 -3.06
C MET A 173 -1.24 4.08 -3.20
N CYS A 174 -1.77 3.83 -4.38
CA CYS A 174 -3.20 3.86 -4.68
C CYS A 174 -3.57 2.66 -5.54
N LYS A 175 -4.82 2.22 -5.43
CA LYS A 175 -5.29 1.01 -6.07
C LYS A 175 -5.31 1.09 -7.60
N PRO A 176 -4.99 -0.01 -8.28
CA PRO A 176 -5.28 -0.15 -9.71
C PRO A 176 -6.77 -0.02 -9.99
N ILE A 177 -7.09 0.37 -11.22
CA ILE A 177 -8.45 0.30 -11.77
C ILE A 177 -8.50 -0.66 -12.96
N ILE A 178 -9.72 -1.08 -13.29
CA ILE A 178 -10.02 -1.81 -14.52
C ILE A 178 -10.77 -0.84 -15.41
N ARG A 179 -10.23 -0.58 -16.60
CA ARG A 179 -10.94 0.22 -17.60
C ARG A 179 -12.04 -0.60 -18.28
N ARG A 180 -12.99 0.07 -18.91
CA ARG A 180 -14.09 -0.58 -19.65
C ARG A 180 -13.62 -1.50 -20.78
N ASP A 181 -12.43 -1.24 -21.34
CA ASP A 181 -11.80 -2.11 -22.35
C ASP A 181 -11.18 -3.38 -21.75
N GLY A 182 -11.26 -3.58 -20.42
CA GLY A 182 -10.74 -4.72 -19.69
C GLY A 182 -9.27 -4.62 -19.30
N ALA A 183 -8.55 -3.60 -19.75
CA ALA A 183 -7.16 -3.38 -19.33
C ALA A 183 -7.10 -2.90 -17.88
N TRP A 184 -6.07 -3.36 -17.15
CA TRP A 184 -5.80 -2.90 -15.80
C TRP A 184 -4.82 -1.74 -15.85
N LEU A 185 -5.11 -0.68 -15.11
CA LEU A 185 -4.30 0.51 -15.02
C LEU A 185 -3.76 0.69 -13.61
N PHE A 186 -2.43 0.77 -13.49
CA PHE A 186 -1.70 0.87 -12.23
C PHE A 186 -1.11 2.28 -12.08
N PRO A 187 -1.48 3.04 -11.04
CA PRO A 187 -0.87 4.34 -10.73
C PRO A 187 0.43 4.15 -9.95
N VAL A 188 1.58 4.35 -10.61
CA VAL A 188 2.90 4.12 -10.02
C VAL A 188 3.71 5.42 -10.07
N ALA A 189 4.08 5.96 -8.91
CA ALA A 189 4.85 7.19 -8.82
C ALA A 189 6.35 6.93 -9.06
N HIS A 190 6.99 7.83 -9.83
CA HIS A 190 8.44 7.89 -10.00
C HIS A 190 8.97 9.16 -9.32
N TRP A 191 9.47 9.02 -8.11
CA TRP A 191 9.81 10.19 -7.30
C TRP A 191 10.96 11.03 -7.81
N SER A 192 11.84 10.46 -8.65
CA SER A 192 13.02 11.15 -9.21
C SER A 192 12.88 11.56 -10.68
N ASP A 193 11.81 11.16 -11.36
CA ASP A 193 11.71 11.29 -12.81
C ASP A 193 10.60 12.27 -13.24
N ALA A 194 10.55 12.53 -14.55
CA ALA A 194 9.44 13.19 -15.22
C ALA A 194 9.07 12.37 -16.48
N PRO A 195 7.77 11.98 -16.64
CA PRO A 195 6.67 12.22 -15.74
C PRO A 195 6.85 11.50 -14.40
N SER A 196 6.21 12.02 -13.35
CA SER A 196 6.32 11.46 -12.00
C SER A 196 5.07 10.72 -11.53
N ALA A 197 3.87 11.19 -11.87
CA ALA A 197 2.63 10.46 -11.70
C ALA A 197 2.41 9.56 -12.93
N CYS A 198 2.97 8.35 -12.88
CA CYS A 198 3.04 7.43 -14.02
C CYS A 198 1.90 6.44 -14.02
N PHE A 199 1.58 5.92 -15.21
CA PHE A 199 0.58 4.88 -15.41
C PHE A 199 1.16 3.71 -16.17
N TYR A 200 0.91 2.52 -15.65
CA TYR A 200 1.27 1.25 -16.27
C TYR A 200 0.00 0.48 -16.63
N GLU A 201 -0.03 -0.08 -17.81
CA GLU A 201 -1.15 -0.89 -18.31
C GLU A 201 -0.79 -2.38 -18.29
N SER A 202 -1.75 -3.21 -17.89
CA SER A 202 -1.70 -4.65 -18.12
C SER A 202 -2.91 -5.09 -18.95
N LYS A 203 -2.66 -5.90 -19.99
CA LYS A 203 -3.65 -6.55 -20.84
C LYS A 203 -3.71 -8.07 -20.66
N ASP A 204 -2.91 -8.58 -19.74
CA ASP A 204 -2.71 -10.01 -19.49
C ASP A 204 -2.99 -10.38 -18.02
N PHE A 205 -3.96 -9.67 -17.42
CA PHE A 205 -4.42 -9.91 -16.04
C PHE A 205 -3.31 -9.74 -14.99
N GLY A 206 -2.49 -8.69 -15.15
CA GLY A 206 -1.43 -8.34 -14.19
C GLY A 206 -0.13 -9.13 -14.32
N LYS A 207 0.01 -10.02 -15.32
CA LYS A 207 1.24 -10.79 -15.53
C LYS A 207 2.40 -9.90 -15.96
N SER A 208 2.13 -8.94 -16.85
CA SER A 208 3.08 -7.93 -17.27
C SER A 208 2.48 -6.53 -17.17
N LEU A 209 3.32 -5.54 -16.90
CA LEU A 209 2.96 -4.12 -16.84
C LEU A 209 3.84 -3.34 -17.82
N ALA A 210 3.19 -2.56 -18.69
CA ALA A 210 3.86 -1.67 -19.62
C ALA A 210 3.60 -0.21 -19.24
N PHE A 211 4.65 0.61 -19.15
CA PHE A 211 4.50 2.05 -19.00
C PHE A 211 3.79 2.62 -20.23
N ILE A 212 2.76 3.43 -20.01
CA ILE A 212 1.97 4.01 -21.12
C ILE A 212 1.96 5.53 -21.14
N GLY A 213 2.22 6.20 -20.01
CA GLY A 213 2.20 7.66 -19.93
C GLY A 213 2.22 8.14 -18.49
N GLY A 214 2.09 9.45 -18.30
CA GLY A 214 2.04 10.05 -16.98
C GLY A 214 1.92 11.56 -16.99
N VAL A 215 1.67 12.13 -15.81
CA VAL A 215 1.58 13.58 -15.59
C VAL A 215 2.90 14.09 -15.04
N THR A 216 3.40 15.19 -15.61
CA THR A 216 4.55 15.93 -15.08
C THR A 216 4.06 17.12 -14.28
N LEU A 217 4.35 17.14 -12.98
CA LEU A 217 4.10 18.29 -12.12
C LEU A 217 5.28 19.28 -12.17
N PRO A 218 5.02 20.59 -11.99
CA PRO A 218 6.10 21.57 -11.78
C PRO A 218 6.94 21.18 -10.54
N GLU A 219 8.27 21.21 -10.67
CA GLU A 219 9.21 20.77 -9.63
C GLU A 219 8.94 21.38 -8.27
N ARG A 220 8.61 22.68 -8.22
CA ARG A 220 8.34 23.43 -6.96
C ARG A 220 7.16 22.92 -6.14
N ILE A 221 6.25 22.11 -6.72
CA ILE A 221 5.07 21.57 -6.03
C ILE A 221 5.11 20.05 -5.86
N ARG A 222 6.12 19.39 -6.38
CA ARG A 222 6.29 17.94 -6.27
C ARG A 222 6.63 17.52 -4.85
N LEU A 223 5.99 16.44 -4.40
CA LEU A 223 6.36 15.71 -3.19
C LEU A 223 5.70 14.33 -3.20
N PHE A 224 6.48 13.29 -3.48
CA PHE A 224 6.07 11.88 -3.56
C PHE A 224 5.07 11.56 -4.68
N ASP A 225 4.38 12.55 -5.25
CA ASP A 225 3.48 12.46 -6.42
C ASP A 225 2.50 11.28 -6.37
N GLU A 226 2.02 10.93 -5.15
CA GLU A 226 1.00 9.91 -4.92
C GLU A 226 -0.27 10.31 -5.67
N HIS A 227 -0.80 9.41 -6.49
CA HIS A 227 -1.92 9.74 -7.35
C HIS A 227 -2.92 8.59 -7.44
N ALA A 228 -4.19 8.94 -7.51
CA ALA A 228 -5.29 8.02 -7.74
C ALA A 228 -5.97 8.34 -9.06
N VAL A 229 -6.50 7.33 -9.72
CA VAL A 229 -7.14 7.46 -11.02
C VAL A 229 -8.51 6.79 -11.02
N VAL A 230 -9.45 7.37 -11.76
CA VAL A 230 -10.78 6.77 -12.05
C VAL A 230 -11.12 6.96 -13.51
N GLU A 231 -11.88 6.03 -14.08
CA GLU A 231 -12.48 6.17 -15.40
C GLU A 231 -13.84 6.85 -15.27
N LEU A 232 -14.05 7.92 -16.02
CA LEU A 232 -15.27 8.73 -16.02
C LEU A 232 -16.38 8.09 -16.86
N GLY A 233 -17.60 8.60 -16.73
CA GLY A 233 -18.77 8.16 -17.47
C GLY A 233 -18.63 8.23 -19.00
N ASN A 234 -17.82 9.17 -19.51
CA ASN A 234 -17.53 9.34 -20.93
C ASN A 234 -16.33 8.50 -21.43
N GLY A 235 -15.63 7.76 -20.55
CA GLY A 235 -14.45 6.96 -20.89
C GLY A 235 -13.12 7.66 -20.69
N ASP A 236 -13.09 8.96 -20.37
CA ASP A 236 -11.87 9.67 -20.00
C ASP A 236 -11.34 9.15 -18.66
N LEU A 237 -10.03 9.36 -18.40
CA LEU A 237 -9.44 9.10 -17.11
C LEU A 237 -9.23 10.41 -16.35
N LEU A 238 -9.65 10.47 -15.10
CA LEU A 238 -9.36 11.57 -14.18
C LEU A 238 -8.38 11.11 -13.13
N THR A 239 -7.27 11.83 -12.95
CA THR A 239 -6.32 11.60 -11.87
C THR A 239 -6.25 12.79 -10.93
N PHE A 240 -6.15 12.52 -9.62
CA PHE A 240 -5.76 13.48 -8.60
C PHE A 240 -4.37 13.13 -8.08
N ILE A 241 -3.52 14.14 -7.86
CA ILE A 241 -2.11 13.98 -7.53
C ILE A 241 -1.78 14.80 -6.29
N ARG A 242 -1.22 14.14 -5.27
CA ARG A 242 -0.69 14.79 -4.08
C ARG A 242 0.45 15.74 -4.43
N THR A 243 0.54 16.86 -3.71
CA THR A 243 1.59 17.86 -3.88
C THR A 243 2.25 18.23 -2.55
N ALA A 244 3.25 19.09 -2.58
CA ALA A 244 3.95 19.60 -1.41
C ALA A 244 3.05 20.41 -0.48
N ARG A 245 3.51 20.65 0.74
CA ARG A 245 2.83 21.49 1.73
C ARG A 245 2.65 22.90 1.20
N GLY A 246 1.51 23.51 1.49
CA GLY A 246 1.19 24.88 1.04
C GLY A 246 0.71 24.96 -0.40
N THR A 247 0.67 23.85 -1.11
CA THR A 247 0.03 23.72 -2.42
C THR A 247 -1.19 22.83 -2.32
N ASN A 248 -2.11 22.94 -3.27
CA ASN A 248 -3.29 22.09 -3.31
C ASN A 248 -3.01 20.83 -4.13
N CYS A 249 -3.82 19.77 -3.93
CA CYS A 249 -3.90 18.62 -4.82
C CYS A 249 -4.10 19.12 -6.28
N MET A 250 -3.44 18.44 -7.22
CA MET A 250 -3.59 18.72 -8.66
C MET A 250 -4.47 17.66 -9.30
N GLU A 251 -5.14 18.01 -10.40
CA GLU A 251 -5.89 17.08 -11.24
C GLU A 251 -5.42 17.17 -12.69
N SER A 252 -5.58 16.09 -13.43
CA SER A 252 -5.37 16.00 -14.86
C SER A 252 -6.33 15.00 -15.49
N VAL A 253 -6.63 15.18 -16.78
CA VAL A 253 -7.52 14.30 -17.55
C VAL A 253 -6.76 13.70 -18.72
N SER A 254 -7.04 12.44 -19.03
CA SER A 254 -6.58 11.75 -20.23
C SER A 254 -7.78 11.33 -21.08
N HIS A 255 -7.70 11.62 -22.39
CA HIS A 255 -8.74 11.29 -23.37
C HIS A 255 -8.39 10.07 -24.25
N ASP A 256 -7.23 9.44 -23.99
CA ASP A 256 -6.67 8.36 -24.81
C ASP A 256 -6.25 7.14 -23.99
N GLY A 257 -6.92 6.94 -22.85
CA GLY A 257 -6.69 5.79 -21.98
C GLY A 257 -5.40 5.83 -21.16
N GLY A 258 -4.89 7.04 -20.86
CA GLY A 258 -3.74 7.25 -19.97
C GLY A 258 -2.41 7.42 -20.68
N ARG A 259 -2.39 7.54 -22.02
CA ARG A 259 -1.16 7.73 -22.82
C ARG A 259 -0.69 9.17 -22.78
N THR A 260 -1.62 10.11 -22.96
CA THR A 260 -1.35 11.53 -22.82
C THR A 260 -2.31 12.15 -21.80
N TRP A 261 -1.88 13.22 -21.16
CA TRP A 261 -2.59 13.89 -20.09
C TRP A 261 -2.58 15.40 -20.31
N ASP A 262 -3.71 16.04 -19.99
CA ASP A 262 -3.81 17.49 -19.99
C ASP A 262 -2.80 18.13 -19.03
N ALA A 263 -2.52 19.42 -19.23
CA ALA A 263 -1.72 20.17 -18.27
C ALA A 263 -2.38 20.11 -16.86
N PRO A 264 -1.61 19.75 -15.82
CA PRO A 264 -2.18 19.62 -14.49
C PRO A 264 -2.69 20.99 -13.98
N ARG A 265 -3.87 20.96 -13.36
CA ARG A 265 -4.50 22.14 -12.75
C ARG A 265 -4.87 21.86 -11.30
N LYS A 266 -5.18 22.91 -10.53
CA LYS A 266 -5.67 22.76 -9.16
C LYS A 266 -6.93 21.90 -9.13
N ALA A 267 -6.95 20.87 -8.27
CA ALA A 267 -8.12 20.01 -8.09
C ALA A 267 -9.34 20.79 -7.57
N ARG A 268 -10.54 20.28 -7.85
CA ARG A 268 -11.83 20.86 -7.47
C ARG A 268 -12.15 20.73 -5.98
N PHE A 269 -11.21 20.25 -5.19
CA PHE A 269 -11.28 20.21 -3.72
C PHE A 269 -9.94 20.63 -3.13
N GLU A 270 -9.95 21.12 -1.90
CA GLU A 270 -8.72 21.41 -1.18
C GLU A 270 -8.26 20.20 -0.37
N HIS A 271 -6.94 19.98 -0.33
CA HIS A 271 -6.35 18.87 0.39
C HIS A 271 -4.98 19.22 0.96
N THR A 272 -4.65 18.62 2.11
CA THR A 272 -3.33 18.69 2.70
C THR A 272 -2.34 17.80 1.96
N SER A 273 -1.04 18.01 2.19
CA SER A 273 0.00 17.10 1.68
C SER A 273 -0.05 15.74 2.39
N SER A 274 -0.91 14.85 1.88
CA SER A 274 -1.14 13.49 2.34
C SER A 274 -1.79 12.68 1.24
N ARG A 275 -1.73 11.34 1.32
CA ARG A 275 -2.56 10.48 0.48
C ARG A 275 -4.04 10.74 0.81
N PHE A 276 -4.89 10.65 -0.19
CA PHE A 276 -6.34 10.54 -0.14
C PHE A 276 -6.76 9.22 -0.79
N PHE A 277 -8.00 8.80 -0.58
CA PHE A 277 -8.56 7.64 -1.27
C PHE A 277 -9.63 8.08 -2.27
N LEU A 278 -9.57 7.55 -3.49
CA LEU A 278 -10.54 7.79 -4.56
C LEU A 278 -10.89 6.45 -5.22
N ARG A 279 -12.19 6.15 -5.33
CA ARG A 279 -12.66 4.92 -5.95
C ARG A 279 -14.04 5.11 -6.57
N ARG A 280 -14.29 4.48 -7.72
CA ARG A 280 -15.64 4.29 -8.21
C ARG A 280 -16.27 3.10 -7.48
N LEU A 281 -17.43 3.33 -6.88
CA LEU A 281 -18.23 2.35 -6.16
C LEU A 281 -19.12 1.55 -7.12
N LYS A 282 -19.71 0.47 -6.63
CA LYS A 282 -20.62 -0.40 -7.41
C LYS A 282 -21.90 0.31 -7.86
N SER A 283 -22.34 1.35 -7.15
CA SER A 283 -23.43 2.23 -7.55
C SER A 283 -23.13 3.09 -8.77
N GLY A 284 -21.84 3.25 -9.11
CA GLY A 284 -21.36 4.22 -10.09
C GLY A 284 -20.91 5.54 -9.47
N ASN A 285 -21.20 5.82 -8.21
CA ASN A 285 -20.70 7.00 -7.51
C ASN A 285 -19.20 6.94 -7.31
N LEU A 286 -18.54 8.10 -7.24
CA LEU A 286 -17.17 8.19 -6.75
C LEU A 286 -17.18 8.41 -5.23
N LEU A 287 -16.33 7.66 -4.53
CA LEU A 287 -16.00 7.88 -3.12
C LEU A 287 -14.66 8.60 -3.03
N LEU A 288 -14.64 9.72 -2.31
CA LEU A 288 -13.43 10.44 -1.92
C LEU A 288 -13.31 10.43 -0.41
N VAL A 289 -12.17 9.95 0.12
CA VAL A 289 -11.82 10.10 1.53
C VAL A 289 -10.61 11.00 1.65
N LYS A 290 -10.80 12.15 2.31
CA LYS A 290 -9.80 13.21 2.45
C LYS A 290 -9.87 13.86 3.83
N HIS A 291 -8.92 14.76 4.12
CA HIS A 291 -8.92 15.54 5.36
C HIS A 291 -9.77 16.81 5.20
N GLY A 292 -10.58 17.12 6.22
CA GLY A 292 -11.39 18.33 6.30
C GLY A 292 -12.58 18.37 5.34
N LYS A 293 -13.26 19.52 5.31
CA LYS A 293 -14.34 19.79 4.36
C LYS A 293 -13.79 19.85 2.92
N ILE A 294 -14.68 19.79 1.92
CA ILE A 294 -14.27 19.81 0.52
C ILE A 294 -13.35 21.00 0.21
N ASN A 295 -13.71 22.18 0.64
CA ASN A 295 -12.95 23.42 0.39
C ASN A 295 -12.09 23.82 1.61
N GLU A 296 -11.47 22.83 2.29
CA GLU A 296 -10.66 23.06 3.48
C GLU A 296 -9.37 22.24 3.43
N ASN A 297 -8.25 22.92 3.73
CA ASN A 297 -6.98 22.30 4.05
C ASN A 297 -6.73 22.45 5.56
N CYS A 298 -7.09 21.44 6.33
CA CYS A 298 -6.99 21.45 7.79
C CYS A 298 -5.78 20.66 8.34
N GLY A 299 -4.81 20.30 7.49
CA GLY A 299 -3.77 19.36 7.88
C GLY A 299 -4.31 17.93 7.97
N ARG A 300 -3.59 17.06 8.68
CA ARG A 300 -3.96 15.63 8.83
C ARG A 300 -4.91 15.41 10.00
N ARG A 301 -6.10 15.96 9.89
CA ARG A 301 -7.22 15.79 10.85
C ARG A 301 -8.55 15.76 10.12
N ASN A 302 -9.63 15.40 10.80
CA ASN A 302 -10.97 15.34 10.24
C ASN A 302 -11.01 14.49 8.96
N LEU A 303 -10.52 13.25 9.05
CA LEU A 303 -10.61 12.31 7.92
C LEU A 303 -12.10 12.09 7.60
N THR A 304 -12.53 12.42 6.38
CA THR A 304 -13.95 12.53 6.02
C THR A 304 -14.21 11.89 4.66
N ALA A 305 -15.30 11.14 4.55
CA ALA A 305 -15.78 10.53 3.31
C ALA A 305 -16.84 11.38 2.62
N TYR A 306 -16.75 11.49 1.28
CA TYR A 306 -17.67 12.22 0.40
C TYR A 306 -18.03 11.35 -0.80
N LEU A 307 -19.20 11.61 -1.40
CA LEU A 307 -19.65 10.98 -2.64
C LEU A 307 -19.83 12.00 -3.76
N SER A 308 -19.62 11.55 -4.99
CA SER A 308 -19.95 12.28 -6.20
C SER A 308 -20.73 11.38 -7.16
N ASP A 309 -21.84 11.87 -7.68
CA ASP A 309 -22.68 11.24 -8.71
C ASP A 309 -22.53 11.91 -10.09
N ASP A 310 -21.60 12.85 -10.20
CA ASP A 310 -21.32 13.66 -11.40
C ASP A 310 -19.82 13.63 -11.78
N ASP A 311 -19.20 12.44 -11.64
CA ASP A 311 -17.80 12.20 -12.02
C ASP A 311 -16.79 13.15 -11.36
N GLY A 312 -17.04 13.52 -10.11
CA GLY A 312 -16.14 14.35 -9.31
C GLY A 312 -16.28 15.85 -9.58
N ALA A 313 -17.32 16.29 -10.32
CA ALA A 313 -17.60 17.71 -10.51
C ALA A 313 -18.08 18.35 -9.21
N THR A 314 -18.94 17.66 -8.45
CA THR A 314 -19.36 18.08 -7.12
C THR A 314 -19.29 16.93 -6.11
N TRP A 315 -19.18 17.28 -4.82
CA TRP A 315 -19.06 16.30 -3.73
C TRP A 315 -20.16 16.54 -2.69
N LYS A 316 -20.81 15.45 -2.26
CA LYS A 316 -21.98 15.43 -1.37
C LYS A 316 -21.69 14.66 -0.09
N GLY A 317 -22.48 14.89 0.94
CA GLY A 317 -22.37 14.22 2.22
C GLY A 317 -21.26 14.77 3.10
N GLY A 318 -20.56 13.89 3.82
CA GLY A 318 -19.48 14.29 4.72
C GLY A 318 -19.48 13.49 6.02
N LEU A 319 -19.31 12.16 5.94
CA LEU A 319 -19.15 11.31 7.12
C LEU A 319 -17.72 11.47 7.67
N ILE A 320 -17.59 12.02 8.88
CA ILE A 320 -16.32 12.12 9.59
C ILE A 320 -15.96 10.70 10.08
N ILE A 321 -14.85 10.17 9.59
CA ILE A 321 -14.29 8.87 9.97
C ILE A 321 -13.45 9.00 11.24
N ASP A 322 -12.60 10.02 11.31
CA ASP A 322 -11.76 10.31 12.47
C ASP A 322 -11.40 11.79 12.54
N GLU A 323 -11.81 12.46 13.62
CA GLU A 323 -11.54 13.89 13.82
C GLU A 323 -10.15 14.17 14.38
N ARG A 324 -9.43 13.17 14.88
CA ARG A 324 -8.15 13.34 15.56
C ARG A 324 -7.04 13.84 14.62
N ASN A 325 -6.09 14.56 15.20
CA ASN A 325 -4.84 14.90 14.52
C ASN A 325 -4.04 13.61 14.23
N ARG A 326 -3.25 13.63 13.15
CA ARG A 326 -2.39 12.53 12.71
C ARG A 326 -3.12 11.27 12.22
N ALA A 327 -4.45 11.29 12.06
CA ALA A 327 -5.16 10.28 11.28
C ALA A 327 -4.85 10.54 9.80
N SER A 328 -4.33 9.56 9.06
CA SER A 328 -3.89 9.79 7.68
C SER A 328 -3.82 8.52 6.83
N TYR A 329 -3.51 8.69 5.56
CA TYR A 329 -3.31 7.63 4.58
C TYR A 329 -4.50 6.65 4.47
N PRO A 330 -5.71 7.16 4.18
CA PRO A 330 -6.85 6.28 3.94
C PRO A 330 -6.64 5.44 2.70
N ASP A 331 -7.08 4.19 2.78
CA ASP A 331 -7.29 3.29 1.66
C ASP A 331 -8.55 2.48 1.89
N GLY A 332 -9.18 1.95 0.83
CA GLY A 332 -10.48 1.32 0.99
C GLY A 332 -10.84 0.30 -0.07
N ASP A 333 -11.91 -0.44 0.23
CA ASP A 333 -12.57 -1.34 -0.72
C ASP A 333 -14.05 -1.47 -0.36
N GLN A 334 -14.86 -1.95 -1.30
CA GLN A 334 -16.30 -2.15 -1.13
C GLN A 334 -16.66 -3.63 -1.26
N ALA A 335 -17.31 -4.16 -0.23
CA ALA A 335 -17.82 -5.53 -0.22
C ALA A 335 -19.00 -5.73 -1.17
N ALA A 336 -19.37 -7.00 -1.40
CA ALA A 336 -20.47 -7.38 -2.31
C ALA A 336 -21.83 -6.84 -1.85
N ASP A 337 -22.03 -6.74 -0.54
CA ASP A 337 -23.24 -6.22 0.11
C ASP A 337 -23.34 -4.68 0.15
N GLY A 338 -22.34 -3.99 -0.41
CA GLY A 338 -22.28 -2.52 -0.47
C GLY A 338 -21.58 -1.87 0.71
N VAL A 339 -21.17 -2.60 1.73
CA VAL A 339 -20.39 -2.07 2.85
C VAL A 339 -19.03 -1.59 2.35
N ILE A 340 -18.67 -0.37 2.72
CA ILE A 340 -17.39 0.25 2.42
C ILE A 340 -16.50 0.11 3.63
N TYR A 341 -15.28 -0.35 3.42
CA TYR A 341 -14.23 -0.46 4.43
C TYR A 341 -13.12 0.52 4.12
N ILE A 342 -12.75 1.35 5.11
CA ILE A 342 -11.63 2.29 5.01
C ILE A 342 -10.63 1.97 6.12
N VAL A 343 -9.41 1.63 5.73
CA VAL A 343 -8.27 1.51 6.64
C VAL A 343 -7.46 2.79 6.60
N TYR A 344 -6.88 3.21 7.73
CA TYR A 344 -6.04 4.39 7.84
C TYR A 344 -5.08 4.26 9.02
N ASP A 345 -4.01 5.04 9.03
CA ASP A 345 -3.11 5.11 10.17
C ASP A 345 -3.42 6.27 11.12
N HIS A 346 -3.05 6.11 12.38
CA HIS A 346 -3.09 7.15 13.38
C HIS A 346 -1.80 7.16 14.18
N ASP A 347 -1.11 8.30 14.14
CA ASP A 347 0.11 8.59 14.92
C ASP A 347 1.20 7.50 14.83
N ARG A 348 1.79 7.36 13.65
CA ARG A 348 2.72 6.29 13.23
C ARG A 348 3.89 6.04 14.16
N THR A 349 4.35 7.05 14.89
CA THR A 349 5.51 6.99 15.78
C THR A 349 5.14 7.08 17.26
N GLY A 350 3.91 7.51 17.57
CA GLY A 350 3.37 7.61 18.93
C GLY A 350 2.56 6.37 19.32
N VAL A 351 1.22 6.44 19.18
CA VAL A 351 0.33 5.31 19.53
C VAL A 351 0.33 4.18 18.51
N GLN A 352 0.74 4.44 17.28
CA GLN A 352 0.97 3.45 16.22
C GLN A 352 -0.24 2.56 15.95
N GLU A 353 -1.37 3.19 15.63
CA GLU A 353 -2.61 2.49 15.33
C GLU A 353 -2.82 2.37 13.82
N ILE A 354 -3.21 1.17 13.36
CA ILE A 354 -3.87 0.94 12.08
C ILE A 354 -5.33 0.69 12.40
N LEU A 355 -6.20 1.51 11.85
CA LEU A 355 -7.61 1.57 12.20
C LEU A 355 -8.49 1.29 10.99
N LEU A 356 -9.69 0.75 11.26
CA LEU A 356 -10.71 0.43 10.28
C LEU A 356 -11.98 1.21 10.57
N ALA A 357 -12.57 1.77 9.52
CA ALA A 357 -13.96 2.22 9.50
C ALA A 357 -14.78 1.37 8.53
N SER A 358 -16.06 1.12 8.85
CA SER A 358 -17.03 0.53 7.94
C SER A 358 -18.32 1.32 7.94
N PHE A 359 -18.90 1.55 6.76
CA PHE A 359 -20.11 2.36 6.55
C PHE A 359 -20.69 2.08 5.15
N THR A 360 -21.84 2.70 4.85
CA THR A 360 -22.48 2.66 3.52
C THR A 360 -22.51 4.03 2.87
N GLU A 361 -22.88 4.07 1.59
CA GLU A 361 -23.11 5.34 0.87
C GLU A 361 -24.20 6.19 1.54
N ALA A 362 -25.24 5.57 2.09
CA ALA A 362 -26.30 6.27 2.82
C ALA A 362 -25.76 7.01 4.06
N ASP A 363 -24.78 6.42 4.75
CA ASP A 363 -24.14 7.05 5.91
C ASP A 363 -23.30 8.26 5.50
N VAL A 364 -22.60 8.16 4.37
CA VAL A 364 -21.81 9.26 3.80
C VAL A 364 -22.72 10.44 3.43
N LEU A 365 -23.83 10.17 2.72
CA LEU A 365 -24.81 11.20 2.33
C LEU A 365 -25.45 11.86 3.55
N ALA A 366 -25.80 11.09 4.55
CA ALA A 366 -26.39 11.58 5.79
C ALA A 366 -25.39 12.28 6.73
N GLY A 367 -24.08 12.06 6.53
CA GLY A 367 -23.02 12.55 7.43
C GLY A 367 -23.08 11.93 8.83
N ARG A 368 -23.76 10.80 9.00
CA ARG A 368 -23.98 10.11 10.28
C ARG A 368 -24.34 8.63 10.05
N ASN A 369 -24.42 7.88 11.14
CA ASN A 369 -24.89 6.47 11.09
C ASN A 369 -26.41 6.43 10.77
N ALA A 370 -26.75 6.34 9.50
CA ALA A 370 -28.10 6.19 9.01
C ALA A 370 -28.47 4.72 8.76
N SER A 371 -27.49 3.89 8.40
CA SER A 371 -27.68 2.47 8.13
C SER A 371 -27.75 1.60 9.38
N GLY A 372 -27.27 2.10 10.52
CA GLY A 372 -27.13 1.34 11.76
C GLY A 372 -25.87 0.46 11.86
N ILE A 373 -25.04 0.42 10.78
CA ILE A 373 -23.86 -0.47 10.74
C ILE A 373 -22.51 0.27 10.84
N VAL A 374 -22.52 1.59 10.97
CA VAL A 374 -21.27 2.36 11.03
C VAL A 374 -20.42 1.91 12.21
N ARG A 375 -19.19 1.51 11.91
CA ARG A 375 -18.15 1.30 12.90
C ARG A 375 -16.98 2.21 12.58
N LEU A 376 -16.49 2.92 13.56
CA LEU A 376 -15.33 3.80 13.42
C LEU A 376 -14.24 3.35 14.38
N ARG A 377 -12.99 3.54 13.98
CA ARG A 377 -11.80 3.27 14.80
C ARG A 377 -11.67 1.81 15.28
N GLY A 378 -12.16 0.85 14.49
CA GLY A 378 -11.88 -0.58 14.72
C GLY A 378 -10.37 -0.81 14.64
N VAL A 379 -9.77 -1.53 15.59
CA VAL A 379 -8.32 -1.73 15.62
C VAL A 379 -7.95 -2.89 14.72
N VAL A 380 -7.13 -2.63 13.70
CA VAL A 380 -6.47 -3.65 12.86
C VAL A 380 -5.15 -4.05 13.49
N SER A 381 -4.37 -3.07 13.90
CA SER A 381 -3.09 -3.25 14.61
C SER A 381 -2.83 -2.07 15.51
N LYS A 382 -2.24 -2.34 16.66
CA LYS A 382 -1.83 -1.33 17.63
C LYS A 382 -0.60 -1.82 18.37
N ARG A 383 0.34 -0.92 18.62
CA ARG A 383 1.45 -1.23 19.52
C ARG A 383 0.90 -1.52 20.91
N THR A 384 1.23 -2.68 21.46
CA THR A 384 1.03 -3.00 22.87
C THR A 384 2.28 -2.61 23.65
N LYS A 385 2.08 -2.04 24.86
CA LYS A 385 3.20 -1.67 25.75
C LYS A 385 3.88 -2.91 26.30
#